data_148f6c140c46c9017a09020587b25de1
#
_entry.id   148f6c140c46c9017a09020587b25de1
#
_cell.length_a   1.000
_cell.length_b   1.000
_cell.length_c   1.000
_cell.angle_alpha   90.00
_cell.angle_beta   90.00
_cell.angle_gamma   90.00
#
_symmetry.space_group_name_H-M   'P 1'
#
loop_
_entity.id
_entity.type
_entity.pdbx_description
1 polymer ?
#
loop_
_entity_poly.entity_id
_entity_poly.type
_entity_poly.pdbx_seq_one_letter_code
_entity_poly.pdbx_strand_id
1 'polypeptide(L)'
;AGTGYTFAYIRVADINTAGGGSLSGTELDVIIEPKGGHGKNAVEELGGFFVMLNTNFEASESSNTGDFTTANDFRKVVLLRDIESGGSAASATTLRGTKAILVTSPSGTFTADEEINQASTGAVGKVVEWDSSNNILYYIQTRFNDEGVDSNGNLTAFSGANAVTGQSSSASATPSTSSTTVDNVVFTSGYNAGEIDADTGDVMYIENRSPITRASDQTENV
;
A
#
# COMPACT_ATOMS: atom_id res chain seq x y z
N ALA A 1 -15.90 6.35 -27.32
CA ALA A 1 -14.44 6.36 -27.17
C ALA A 1 -13.98 4.92 -26.95
N GLY A 2 -12.88 4.53 -27.64
CA GLY A 2 -12.30 3.20 -27.46
C GLY A 2 -11.20 3.23 -26.39
N THR A 3 -10.82 2.06 -25.91
CA THR A 3 -9.75 1.89 -24.92
C THR A 3 -8.72 0.89 -25.43
N GLY A 4 -7.49 0.99 -24.97
CA GLY A 4 -6.44 0.02 -25.29
C GLY A 4 -5.72 0.24 -26.63
N TYR A 5 -5.78 1.42 -27.18
CA TYR A 5 -5.00 1.76 -28.38
C TYR A 5 -3.52 1.86 -28.04
N THR A 6 -2.70 1.16 -28.83
CA THR A 6 -1.24 1.22 -28.73
C THR A 6 -0.61 2.05 -29.85
N PHE A 7 -1.33 2.25 -30.93
CA PHE A 7 -0.92 3.12 -32.04
C PHE A 7 -2.16 3.67 -32.77
N ALA A 8 -1.99 4.79 -33.40
CA ALA A 8 -2.96 5.33 -34.35
C ALA A 8 -2.22 5.90 -35.58
N TYR A 9 -2.91 5.96 -36.70
CA TYR A 9 -2.40 6.59 -37.91
C TYR A 9 -3.53 7.36 -38.62
N ILE A 10 -3.15 8.37 -39.35
CA ILE A 10 -4.06 9.14 -40.18
C ILE A 10 -3.62 8.94 -41.62
N ARG A 11 -4.57 8.57 -42.47
CA ARG A 11 -4.33 8.57 -43.91
C ARG A 11 -4.77 9.88 -44.53
N VAL A 12 -3.88 10.55 -45.25
CA VAL A 12 -4.17 11.82 -45.94
C VAL A 12 -5.36 11.67 -46.90
N ALA A 13 -5.53 10.49 -47.48
CA ALA A 13 -6.67 10.20 -48.36
C ALA A 13 -8.02 10.27 -47.60
N ASP A 14 -8.06 9.84 -46.34
CA ASP A 14 -9.27 9.87 -45.52
C ASP A 14 -9.64 11.30 -45.15
N ILE A 15 -8.62 12.15 -44.86
CA ILE A 15 -8.83 13.58 -44.60
C ILE A 15 -9.35 14.28 -45.85
N ASN A 16 -8.77 14.02 -47.00
CA ASN A 16 -9.20 14.59 -48.27
C ASN A 16 -10.65 14.20 -48.59
N THR A 17 -11.03 12.95 -48.31
CA THR A 17 -12.39 12.48 -48.50
C THR A 17 -13.38 13.13 -47.52
N ALA A 18 -13.02 13.23 -46.24
CA ALA A 18 -13.90 13.78 -45.22
C ALA A 18 -14.00 15.32 -45.25
N GLY A 19 -12.92 15.99 -45.63
CA GLY A 19 -12.81 17.45 -45.60
C GLY A 19 -12.94 18.13 -46.95
N GLY A 20 -13.08 17.40 -48.05
CA GLY A 20 -13.10 17.95 -49.42
C GLY A 20 -11.80 18.62 -49.83
N GLY A 21 -10.69 18.30 -49.16
CA GLY A 21 -9.38 18.88 -49.43
C GLY A 21 -8.55 18.13 -50.47
N SER A 22 -7.42 18.69 -50.85
CA SER A 22 -6.44 18.09 -51.77
C SER A 22 -5.03 18.16 -51.16
N LEU A 23 -4.86 17.62 -49.98
CA LEU A 23 -3.55 17.50 -49.33
C LEU A 23 -2.72 16.45 -50.10
N SER A 24 -1.49 16.82 -50.48
CA SER A 24 -0.52 15.91 -51.07
C SER A 24 0.87 16.20 -50.53
N GLY A 25 1.66 15.16 -50.34
CA GLY A 25 3.01 15.32 -49.78
C GLY A 25 3.05 15.74 -48.29
N THR A 26 1.93 15.66 -47.58
CA THR A 26 1.84 15.97 -46.16
C THR A 26 2.02 14.69 -45.36
N GLU A 27 2.94 14.71 -44.44
CA GLU A 27 3.13 13.66 -43.46
C GLU A 27 2.43 14.13 -42.16
N LEU A 28 1.59 13.26 -41.59
CA LEU A 28 0.84 13.52 -40.39
C LEU A 28 1.07 12.38 -39.42
N ASP A 29 1.54 12.73 -38.21
CA ASP A 29 1.69 11.81 -37.12
C ASP A 29 0.59 12.01 -36.08
N VAL A 30 0.22 10.92 -35.44
CA VAL A 30 -0.72 10.91 -34.32
C VAL A 30 0.01 10.60 -33.04
N ILE A 31 -0.03 11.51 -32.13
CA ILE A 31 0.44 11.28 -30.77
C ILE A 31 -0.78 10.84 -29.96
N ILE A 32 -0.74 9.60 -29.48
CA ILE A 32 -1.75 9.11 -28.52
C ILE A 32 -1.33 9.57 -27.15
N GLU A 33 -2.16 10.39 -26.55
CA GLU A 33 -1.95 10.79 -25.16
C GLU A 33 -2.13 9.58 -24.23
N PRO A 34 -1.40 9.53 -23.10
CA PRO A 34 -1.58 8.49 -22.09
C PRO A 34 -2.99 8.54 -21.52
N LYS A 35 -3.45 7.41 -20.97
CA LYS A 35 -4.78 7.28 -20.38
C LYS A 35 -5.02 8.37 -19.32
N GLY A 36 -5.93 9.29 -19.64
CA GLY A 36 -6.28 10.41 -18.75
C GLY A 36 -5.56 11.73 -19.05
N GLY A 37 -4.77 11.81 -20.14
CA GLY A 37 -4.07 13.02 -20.56
C GLY A 37 -2.63 13.11 -20.07
N HIS A 38 -1.87 14.03 -20.68
CA HIS A 38 -0.50 14.30 -20.28
C HIS A 38 -0.42 14.80 -18.83
N GLY A 39 0.52 14.27 -18.08
CA GLY A 39 0.73 14.60 -16.68
C GLY A 39 -0.17 13.87 -15.68
N LYS A 40 -1.10 13.03 -16.15
CA LYS A 40 -1.91 12.20 -15.26
C LYS A 40 -1.07 11.13 -14.56
N ASN A 41 -0.21 10.47 -15.30
CA ASN A 41 0.75 9.51 -14.79
C ASN A 41 2.13 9.82 -15.37
N ALA A 42 2.86 10.70 -14.72
CA ALA A 42 4.17 11.14 -15.18
C ALA A 42 5.19 9.99 -15.27
N VAL A 43 5.03 8.95 -14.48
CA VAL A 43 5.92 7.78 -14.49
C VAL A 43 5.72 6.98 -15.77
N GLU A 44 4.47 6.68 -16.13
CA GLU A 44 4.14 5.96 -17.36
C GLU A 44 4.46 6.79 -18.61
N GLU A 45 4.14 8.09 -18.57
CA GLU A 45 4.39 9.01 -19.68
C GLU A 45 5.87 9.18 -19.99
N LEU A 46 6.73 9.18 -18.98
CA LEU A 46 8.18 9.23 -19.14
C LEU A 46 8.81 7.87 -19.47
N GLY A 47 7.99 6.84 -19.67
CA GLY A 47 8.46 5.49 -19.97
C GLY A 47 9.10 4.78 -18.78
N GLY A 48 8.83 5.25 -17.58
CA GLY A 48 9.33 4.66 -16.35
C GLY A 48 8.45 3.50 -15.89
N PHE A 49 8.87 2.28 -16.19
CA PHE A 49 8.25 1.09 -15.61
C PHE A 49 8.78 0.78 -14.21
N PHE A 50 9.83 1.51 -13.79
CA PHE A 50 10.49 1.29 -12.51
C PHE A 50 10.73 2.64 -11.83
N VAL A 51 10.36 2.74 -10.57
CA VAL A 51 10.77 3.86 -9.72
C VAL A 51 12.14 3.50 -9.16
N MET A 52 13.18 4.21 -9.57
CA MET A 52 14.48 4.12 -8.91
C MET A 52 14.41 4.92 -7.62
N LEU A 53 14.38 4.20 -6.49
CA LEU A 53 14.58 4.80 -5.18
C LEU A 53 16.08 4.92 -4.95
N ASN A 54 16.60 6.13 -5.05
CA ASN A 54 17.94 6.42 -4.55
C ASN A 54 17.81 6.90 -3.11
N THR A 55 18.09 6.02 -2.19
CA THR A 55 18.06 6.31 -0.77
C THR A 55 19.50 6.40 -0.28
N ASN A 56 19.90 7.55 0.20
CA ASN A 56 21.18 7.71 0.86
C ASN A 56 20.95 7.49 2.36
N PHE A 57 21.63 6.48 2.89
CA PHE A 57 21.61 6.22 4.31
C PHE A 57 22.93 6.75 4.87
N GLU A 58 22.85 7.80 5.65
CA GLU A 58 24.01 8.33 6.35
C GLU A 58 23.97 7.83 7.80
N ALA A 59 24.94 7.02 8.16
CA ALA A 59 25.17 6.60 9.53
C ALA A 59 26.50 7.15 10.01
N SER A 60 26.56 7.60 11.26
CA SER A 60 27.81 8.01 11.90
C SER A 60 28.60 6.77 12.31
N GLU A 61 29.77 6.57 11.76
CA GLU A 61 30.68 5.47 12.08
C GLU A 61 31.41 5.68 13.44
N SER A 62 30.74 6.10 14.46
CA SER A 62 31.37 6.11 15.77
C SER A 62 30.99 4.87 16.57
N SER A 63 31.96 3.98 16.74
CA SER A 63 31.97 2.84 17.66
C SER A 63 30.62 2.20 17.97
N ASN A 64 30.24 1.18 17.22
CA ASN A 64 29.02 0.38 17.31
C ASN A 64 27.73 1.02 16.77
N THR A 65 27.81 2.07 15.97
CA THR A 65 26.62 2.76 15.46
C THR A 65 26.59 2.86 13.91
N GLY A 66 27.43 2.10 13.22
CA GLY A 66 27.40 2.01 11.76
C GLY A 66 26.19 1.29 11.18
N ASP A 67 25.39 0.70 12.04
CA ASP A 67 24.15 0.00 11.67
C ASP A 67 22.94 0.91 11.75
N PHE A 68 21.90 0.56 11.01
CA PHE A 68 20.60 1.21 11.15
C PHE A 68 20.15 1.12 12.59
N THR A 69 19.98 2.26 13.22
CA THR A 69 19.48 2.27 14.59
C THR A 69 17.99 1.93 14.59
N THR A 70 17.57 1.03 15.46
CA THR A 70 16.16 0.68 15.65
C THR A 70 15.31 1.83 16.16
N ALA A 71 15.96 2.95 16.55
CA ALA A 71 15.32 4.18 16.98
C ALA A 71 14.90 5.09 15.82
N ASN A 72 15.32 4.81 14.60
CA ASN A 72 14.99 5.62 13.43
C ASN A 72 13.75 5.09 12.72
N ASP A 73 12.81 5.97 12.46
CA ASP A 73 11.61 5.70 11.70
C ASP A 73 11.76 6.20 10.26
N PHE A 74 11.64 5.29 9.28
CA PHE A 74 11.66 5.63 7.86
C PHE A 74 10.23 5.73 7.36
N ARG A 75 9.83 6.91 6.89
CA ARG A 75 8.47 7.14 6.40
C ARG A 75 8.47 7.41 4.90
N LYS A 76 7.61 6.68 4.21
CA LYS A 76 7.19 7.01 2.85
C LYS A 76 5.81 7.62 2.89
N VAL A 77 5.63 8.75 2.24
CA VAL A 77 4.30 9.33 2.02
C VAL A 77 3.97 9.18 0.55
N VAL A 78 2.85 8.55 0.27
CA VAL A 78 2.35 8.35 -1.09
C VAL A 78 0.98 8.99 -1.18
N LEU A 79 0.77 9.80 -2.22
CA LEU A 79 -0.54 10.30 -2.59
C LEU A 79 -1.09 9.45 -3.73
N LEU A 80 -2.26 8.86 -3.48
CA LEU A 80 -2.99 8.08 -4.47
C LEU A 80 -4.28 8.80 -4.86
N ARG A 81 -4.70 8.62 -6.11
CA ARG A 81 -5.96 9.12 -6.65
C ARG A 81 -6.74 7.98 -7.31
N ASP A 82 -8.04 8.14 -7.42
CA ASP A 82 -8.93 7.20 -8.12
C ASP A 82 -8.81 5.76 -7.59
N ILE A 83 -8.69 5.60 -6.27
CA ILE A 83 -8.65 4.32 -5.60
C ILE A 83 -10.05 3.68 -5.67
N GLU A 84 -10.11 2.37 -5.84
CA GLU A 84 -11.36 1.60 -5.85
C GLU A 84 -11.57 0.83 -4.55
N SER A 85 -12.81 0.59 -4.24
CA SER A 85 -13.27 -0.29 -3.18
C SER A 85 -14.47 -1.10 -3.69
N GLY A 86 -14.33 -2.42 -3.72
CA GLY A 86 -15.34 -3.32 -4.27
C GLY A 86 -15.63 -3.08 -5.76
N GLY A 87 -14.63 -2.72 -6.55
CA GLY A 87 -14.73 -2.42 -7.97
C GLY A 87 -15.44 -1.11 -8.31
N SER A 88 -15.59 -0.21 -7.35
CA SER A 88 -16.16 1.12 -7.54
C SER A 88 -15.26 2.18 -6.90
N ALA A 89 -15.39 3.44 -7.34
CA ALA A 89 -14.60 4.54 -6.76
C ALA A 89 -14.78 4.57 -5.23
N ALA A 90 -13.67 4.57 -4.51
CA ALA A 90 -13.68 4.64 -3.06
C ALA A 90 -14.22 5.99 -2.58
N SER A 91 -14.91 5.98 -1.46
CA SER A 91 -15.43 7.16 -0.77
C SER A 91 -14.57 7.50 0.45
N ALA A 92 -14.83 8.63 1.08
CA ALA A 92 -14.14 9.01 2.31
C ALA A 92 -14.29 7.99 3.46
N THR A 93 -15.28 7.10 3.38
CA THR A 93 -15.56 6.07 4.39
C THR A 93 -15.12 4.66 3.96
N THR A 94 -14.52 4.51 2.79
CA THR A 94 -14.06 3.21 2.23
C THR A 94 -12.60 3.29 1.74
N LEU A 95 -11.76 4.02 2.47
CA LEU A 95 -10.36 4.26 2.09
C LEU A 95 -9.34 3.52 2.96
N ARG A 96 -9.79 2.68 3.89
CA ARG A 96 -8.87 2.00 4.79
C ARG A 96 -8.12 0.86 4.08
N GLY A 97 -6.81 1.00 3.97
CA GLY A 97 -5.93 -0.02 3.38
C GLY A 97 -5.41 -1.05 4.37
N THR A 98 -5.52 -0.80 5.69
CA THR A 98 -5.11 -1.75 6.72
C THR A 98 -6.08 -2.92 6.79
N LYS A 99 -5.53 -4.12 7.02
CA LYS A 99 -6.33 -5.28 7.40
C LYS A 99 -6.75 -5.16 8.87
N ALA A 100 -7.79 -5.87 9.26
CA ALA A 100 -8.25 -5.87 10.63
C ALA A 100 -8.66 -7.27 11.13
N ILE A 101 -8.44 -7.52 12.40
CA ILE A 101 -8.91 -8.71 13.10
C ILE A 101 -9.78 -8.26 14.26
N LEU A 102 -11.02 -8.71 14.27
CA LEU A 102 -11.87 -8.61 15.45
C LEU A 102 -11.49 -9.74 16.40
N VAL A 103 -11.07 -9.39 17.60
CA VAL A 103 -10.58 -10.37 18.56
C VAL A 103 -11.50 -10.51 19.77
N THR A 104 -11.40 -11.66 20.41
CA THR A 104 -12.09 -11.96 21.67
C THR A 104 -11.05 -12.27 22.72
N SER A 105 -11.41 -12.04 23.99
CA SER A 105 -10.57 -12.37 25.15
C SER A 105 -9.11 -11.89 25.02
N PRO A 106 -8.87 -10.59 24.73
CA PRO A 106 -7.51 -10.08 24.66
C PRO A 106 -6.83 -10.17 26.03
N SER A 107 -5.56 -10.54 26.04
CA SER A 107 -4.67 -10.55 27.19
C SER A 107 -3.48 -9.66 26.89
N GLY A 108 -3.27 -8.63 27.69
CA GLY A 108 -2.27 -7.61 27.41
C GLY A 108 -2.74 -6.55 26.42
N THR A 109 -1.81 -5.71 26.01
CA THR A 109 -2.06 -4.59 25.08
C THR A 109 -1.07 -4.67 23.94
N PHE A 110 -1.57 -4.76 22.71
CA PHE A 110 -0.72 -4.70 21.53
C PHE A 110 -0.11 -3.32 21.36
N THR A 111 1.15 -3.28 20.95
CA THR A 111 1.87 -2.03 20.74
C THR A 111 1.96 -1.74 19.23
N ALA A 112 1.76 -0.48 18.86
CA ALA A 112 1.96 -0.07 17.47
C ALA A 112 3.39 -0.41 17.01
N ASP A 113 3.52 -0.78 15.75
CA ASP A 113 4.75 -1.20 15.09
C ASP A 113 5.35 -2.54 15.58
N GLU A 114 4.75 -3.22 16.54
CA GLU A 114 5.22 -4.56 16.88
C GLU A 114 4.82 -5.60 15.83
N GLU A 115 5.63 -6.63 15.73
CA GLU A 115 5.29 -7.81 14.95
C GLU A 115 4.25 -8.65 15.68
N ILE A 116 3.28 -9.14 14.93
CA ILE A 116 2.30 -10.13 15.37
C ILE A 116 2.43 -11.40 14.56
N ASN A 117 2.25 -12.53 15.20
CA ASN A 117 2.22 -13.81 14.52
C ASN A 117 1.02 -14.67 14.92
N GLN A 118 0.69 -15.60 14.05
CA GLN A 118 -0.27 -16.68 14.31
C GLN A 118 0.42 -18.02 14.01
N ALA A 119 0.91 -18.68 15.05
CA ALA A 119 1.74 -19.87 14.92
C ALA A 119 1.07 -21.01 14.14
N SER A 120 -0.25 -21.11 14.19
CA SER A 120 -1.00 -22.17 13.51
C SER A 120 -1.01 -22.04 11.99
N THR A 121 -0.93 -20.82 11.48
CA THR A 121 -0.93 -20.53 10.04
C THR A 121 0.45 -20.18 9.52
N GLY A 122 1.34 -19.72 10.39
CA GLY A 122 2.61 -19.11 10.01
C GLY A 122 2.46 -17.67 9.51
N ALA A 123 1.28 -17.06 9.69
CA ALA A 123 1.06 -15.67 9.30
C ALA A 123 1.82 -14.73 10.21
N VAL A 124 2.44 -13.73 9.60
CA VAL A 124 3.16 -12.64 10.26
C VAL A 124 2.61 -11.31 9.76
N GLY A 125 2.50 -10.34 10.64
CA GLY A 125 2.06 -8.99 10.32
C GLY A 125 2.65 -7.98 11.27
N LYS A 126 2.38 -6.72 11.03
CA LYS A 126 2.83 -5.60 11.85
C LYS A 126 1.64 -4.79 12.32
N VAL A 127 1.56 -4.52 13.61
CA VAL A 127 0.47 -3.74 14.21
C VAL A 127 0.55 -2.30 13.72
N VAL A 128 -0.55 -1.79 13.21
CA VAL A 128 -0.74 -0.37 12.91
C VAL A 128 -1.40 0.30 14.09
N GLU A 129 -2.49 -0.29 14.59
CA GLU A 129 -3.27 0.24 15.70
C GLU A 129 -3.94 -0.88 16.48
N TRP A 130 -4.03 -0.73 17.78
CA TRP A 130 -4.85 -1.55 18.66
C TRP A 130 -6.00 -0.73 19.23
N ASP A 131 -7.21 -0.95 18.72
CA ASP A 131 -8.43 -0.39 19.30
C ASP A 131 -8.95 -1.30 20.41
N SER A 132 -8.56 -0.98 21.62
CA SER A 132 -8.98 -1.73 22.82
C SER A 132 -10.46 -1.54 23.16
N SER A 133 -11.10 -0.48 22.67
CA SER A 133 -12.50 -0.19 22.97
C SER A 133 -13.42 -1.13 22.18
N ASN A 134 -13.05 -1.43 20.95
CA ASN A 134 -13.81 -2.28 20.04
C ASN A 134 -13.20 -3.67 19.87
N ASN A 135 -12.03 -3.94 20.47
CA ASN A 135 -11.24 -5.14 20.29
C ASN A 135 -10.87 -5.41 18.84
N ILE A 136 -10.44 -4.37 18.13
CA ILE A 136 -10.02 -4.46 16.74
C ILE A 136 -8.50 -4.28 16.66
N LEU A 137 -7.82 -5.24 16.06
CA LEU A 137 -6.39 -5.19 15.78
C LEU A 137 -6.19 -4.83 14.30
N TYR A 138 -5.76 -3.61 14.02
CA TYR A 138 -5.40 -3.16 12.67
C TYR A 138 -3.95 -3.50 12.39
N TYR A 139 -3.69 -4.09 11.22
CA TYR A 139 -2.37 -4.57 10.86
C TYR A 139 -2.09 -4.47 9.36
N ILE A 140 -0.82 -4.57 9.03
CA ILE A 140 -0.34 -4.75 7.67
C ILE A 140 0.48 -6.04 7.58
N GLN A 141 0.59 -6.59 6.39
CA GLN A 141 1.52 -7.67 6.08
C GLN A 141 2.50 -7.19 5.01
N THR A 142 3.77 -7.42 5.24
CA THR A 142 4.84 -7.06 4.32
C THR A 142 5.64 -8.30 3.98
N ARG A 143 6.24 -8.34 2.79
CA ARG A 143 7.16 -9.43 2.38
C ARG A 143 8.59 -9.17 2.84
N PHE A 144 8.75 -8.37 3.86
CA PHE A 144 10.06 -8.02 4.37
C PHE A 144 10.65 -9.24 5.10
N ASN A 145 11.90 -9.58 4.80
CA ASN A 145 12.64 -10.71 5.37
C ASN A 145 12.08 -12.12 5.06
N ASP A 146 11.21 -12.27 4.08
CA ASP A 146 10.59 -13.56 3.73
C ASP A 146 9.84 -14.24 4.91
N GLU A 147 9.49 -13.50 5.93
CA GLU A 147 8.69 -13.97 7.05
C GLU A 147 7.19 -13.95 6.72
N GLY A 148 6.46 -14.93 7.22
CA GLY A 148 5.03 -15.04 6.98
C GLY A 148 4.65 -15.26 5.52
N VAL A 149 5.53 -15.89 4.75
CA VAL A 149 5.29 -16.27 3.35
C VAL A 149 5.26 -17.79 3.18
N ASP A 150 4.54 -18.25 2.18
CA ASP A 150 4.52 -19.65 1.78
C ASP A 150 5.75 -20.02 0.91
N SER A 151 5.86 -21.28 0.51
CA SER A 151 6.96 -21.77 -0.34
C SER A 151 7.02 -21.11 -1.73
N ASN A 152 5.99 -20.41 -2.14
CA ASN A 152 5.91 -19.68 -3.41
C ASN A 152 6.19 -18.18 -3.21
N GLY A 153 6.47 -17.73 -1.99
CA GLY A 153 6.69 -16.35 -1.64
C GLY A 153 5.41 -15.51 -1.52
N ASN A 154 4.23 -16.15 -1.41
CA ASN A 154 2.99 -15.41 -1.16
C ASN A 154 2.77 -15.22 0.33
N LEU A 155 2.21 -14.07 0.71
CA LEU A 155 1.87 -13.78 2.09
C LEU A 155 0.88 -14.82 2.64
N THR A 156 1.23 -15.41 3.78
CA THR A 156 0.33 -16.29 4.52
C THR A 156 -0.71 -15.44 5.26
N ALA A 157 -1.98 -15.68 4.99
CA ALA A 157 -3.04 -14.93 5.63
C ALA A 157 -3.28 -15.40 7.08
N PHE A 158 -3.60 -14.45 7.96
CA PHE A 158 -4.19 -14.78 9.25
C PHE A 158 -5.57 -15.40 9.03
N SER A 159 -5.86 -16.51 9.72
CA SER A 159 -7.14 -17.21 9.58
C SER A 159 -7.46 -18.10 10.76
N GLY A 160 -8.76 -18.48 10.88
CA GLY A 160 -9.22 -19.34 11.95
C GLY A 160 -9.23 -18.68 13.33
N ALA A 161 -9.46 -19.45 14.37
CA ALA A 161 -9.65 -18.95 15.75
C ALA A 161 -8.43 -19.22 16.65
N ASN A 162 -7.26 -19.39 16.09
CA ASN A 162 -6.05 -19.56 16.88
C ASN A 162 -5.45 -18.21 17.27
N ALA A 163 -4.85 -18.15 18.43
CA ALA A 163 -4.34 -16.92 19.00
C ALA A 163 -3.36 -16.20 18.08
N VAL A 164 -3.49 -14.89 18.03
CA VAL A 164 -2.50 -13.95 17.48
C VAL A 164 -1.72 -13.37 18.64
N THR A 165 -0.39 -13.36 18.53
CA THR A 165 0.51 -12.96 19.63
C THR A 165 1.42 -11.83 19.17
N GLY A 166 1.52 -10.76 19.98
CA GLY A 166 2.49 -9.69 19.83
C GLY A 166 3.87 -10.12 20.33
N GLN A 167 4.89 -9.84 19.53
CA GLN A 167 6.25 -10.34 19.81
C GLN A 167 6.98 -9.47 20.86
N SER A 168 6.68 -8.21 20.93
CA SER A 168 7.30 -7.30 21.92
C SER A 168 6.47 -7.17 23.18
N SER A 169 5.16 -7.02 23.06
CA SER A 169 4.24 -6.84 24.18
C SER A 169 3.89 -8.13 24.89
N SER A 170 4.06 -9.28 24.22
CA SER A 170 3.51 -10.57 24.63
C SER A 170 1.97 -10.56 24.77
N ALA A 171 1.30 -9.55 24.21
CA ALA A 171 -0.15 -9.53 24.12
C ALA A 171 -0.64 -10.71 23.28
N SER A 172 -1.80 -11.25 23.63
CA SER A 172 -2.39 -12.36 22.91
C SER A 172 -3.90 -12.21 22.84
N ALA A 173 -4.48 -12.51 21.67
CA ALA A 173 -5.91 -12.47 21.50
C ALA A 173 -6.37 -13.52 20.50
N THR A 174 -7.56 -14.04 20.70
CA THR A 174 -8.16 -15.02 19.82
C THR A 174 -9.06 -14.30 18.80
N PRO A 175 -8.86 -14.50 17.48
CA PRO A 175 -9.77 -13.97 16.48
C PRO A 175 -11.21 -14.44 16.69
N SER A 176 -12.16 -13.55 16.51
CA SER A 176 -13.58 -13.90 16.51
C SER A 176 -13.92 -14.80 15.34
N THR A 177 -14.89 -15.67 15.51
CA THR A 177 -15.45 -16.47 14.43
C THR A 177 -16.72 -15.88 13.84
N SER A 178 -17.17 -14.76 14.39
CA SER A 178 -18.43 -14.11 13.98
C SER A 178 -18.22 -13.22 12.76
N SER A 179 -19.22 -13.22 11.89
CA SER A 179 -19.37 -12.22 10.83
C SER A 179 -20.28 -11.11 11.37
N THR A 180 -19.74 -9.91 11.50
CA THR A 180 -20.43 -8.77 12.14
C THR A 180 -19.80 -7.46 11.70
N THR A 181 -20.46 -6.35 11.98
CA THR A 181 -19.91 -5.01 11.79
C THR A 181 -19.64 -4.38 13.15
N VAL A 182 -18.41 -3.93 13.36
CA VAL A 182 -18.00 -3.21 14.56
C VAL A 182 -17.25 -1.97 14.11
N ASP A 183 -17.62 -0.82 14.64
CA ASP A 183 -17.05 0.50 14.29
C ASP A 183 -16.94 0.74 12.77
N ASN A 184 -18.03 0.46 12.06
CA ASN A 184 -18.14 0.53 10.59
C ASN A 184 -17.20 -0.43 9.82
N VAL A 185 -16.45 -1.29 10.48
CA VAL A 185 -15.64 -2.34 9.85
C VAL A 185 -16.46 -3.62 9.74
N VAL A 186 -16.60 -4.12 8.51
CA VAL A 186 -17.32 -5.37 8.24
C VAL A 186 -16.35 -6.53 8.36
N PHE A 187 -16.63 -7.44 9.29
CA PHE A 187 -15.83 -8.64 9.51
C PHE A 187 -16.54 -9.87 8.94
N THR A 188 -15.79 -10.71 8.28
CA THR A 188 -16.21 -12.06 7.88
C THR A 188 -15.39 -13.07 8.68
N SER A 189 -16.05 -13.83 9.55
CA SER A 189 -15.38 -14.79 10.45
C SER A 189 -14.22 -14.14 11.24
N GLY A 190 -14.43 -12.90 11.70
CA GLY A 190 -13.46 -12.16 12.49
C GLY A 190 -12.38 -11.41 11.71
N TYR A 191 -12.35 -11.48 10.39
CA TYR A 191 -11.33 -10.86 9.56
C TYR A 191 -11.89 -9.85 8.58
N ASN A 192 -11.08 -8.82 8.29
CA ASN A 192 -11.35 -7.86 7.23
C ASN A 192 -10.05 -7.62 6.44
N ALA A 193 -10.12 -7.73 5.12
CA ALA A 193 -8.96 -7.62 4.22
C ALA A 193 -8.53 -6.19 3.89
N GLY A 194 -9.21 -5.19 4.47
CA GLY A 194 -9.11 -3.80 4.06
C GLY A 194 -10.30 -3.41 3.18
N GLU A 195 -10.36 -2.15 2.81
CA GLU A 195 -11.45 -1.60 2.00
C GLU A 195 -10.99 -1.25 0.59
N ILE A 196 -9.71 -0.98 0.44
CA ILE A 196 -9.10 -0.59 -0.83
C ILE A 196 -8.79 -1.85 -1.63
N ASP A 197 -9.23 -1.89 -2.88
CA ASP A 197 -8.88 -2.95 -3.81
C ASP A 197 -7.39 -2.85 -4.19
N ALA A 198 -6.69 -3.99 -4.14
CA ALA A 198 -5.28 -4.05 -4.49
C ALA A 198 -5.05 -3.63 -5.95
N ASP A 199 -3.92 -2.98 -6.19
CA ASP A 199 -3.46 -2.55 -7.53
C ASP A 199 -4.40 -1.54 -8.21
N THR A 200 -5.21 -0.80 -7.43
CA THR A 200 -6.05 0.29 -7.92
C THR A 200 -5.48 1.65 -7.52
N GLY A 201 -5.89 2.67 -8.25
CA GLY A 201 -5.48 4.05 -8.04
C GLY A 201 -4.22 4.44 -8.80
N ASP A 202 -4.08 5.74 -9.01
CA ASP A 202 -2.94 6.37 -9.66
C ASP A 202 -2.04 7.02 -8.60
N VAL A 203 -0.74 6.74 -8.66
CA VAL A 203 0.24 7.39 -7.78
C VAL A 203 0.50 8.81 -8.27
N MET A 204 0.11 9.80 -7.47
CA MET A 204 0.31 11.21 -7.79
C MET A 204 1.62 11.78 -7.24
N TYR A 205 2.06 11.29 -6.10
CA TYR A 205 3.22 11.80 -5.41
C TYR A 205 3.82 10.75 -4.49
N ILE A 206 5.13 10.67 -4.47
CA ILE A 206 5.88 9.82 -3.54
C ILE A 206 6.95 10.69 -2.87
N GLU A 207 6.97 10.71 -1.57
CA GLU A 207 7.99 11.38 -0.78
C GLU A 207 8.67 10.37 0.16
N ASN A 208 10.00 10.38 0.13
CA ASN A 208 10.80 9.75 1.16
C ASN A 208 11.14 10.81 2.20
N ARG A 209 10.61 10.69 3.38
CA ARG A 209 10.97 11.58 4.48
C ARG A 209 12.24 11.10 5.15
N SER A 210 13.01 12.05 5.63
CA SER A 210 14.15 11.76 6.51
C SER A 210 13.69 10.92 7.70
N PRO A 211 14.54 10.01 8.22
CA PRO A 211 14.22 9.27 9.42
C PRO A 211 13.91 10.23 10.55
N ILE A 212 12.87 9.90 11.32
CA ILE A 212 12.51 10.66 12.51
C ILE A 212 13.19 9.96 13.69
N THR A 213 14.15 10.62 14.30
CA THR A 213 14.73 10.15 15.55
C THR A 213 13.72 10.37 16.67
N ARG A 214 13.51 9.38 17.53
CA ARG A 214 12.60 9.52 18.67
C ARG A 214 13.14 10.58 19.64
N ALA A 215 12.24 11.36 20.21
CA ALA A 215 12.57 12.51 21.04
C ALA A 215 13.41 12.17 22.29
N SER A 216 13.38 10.92 22.76
CA SER A 216 14.20 10.45 23.88
C SER A 216 15.70 10.43 23.58
N ASP A 217 16.06 10.40 22.30
CA ASP A 217 17.46 10.33 21.86
C ASP A 217 17.93 11.66 21.26
N GLN A 218 17.04 12.65 21.20
CA GLN A 218 17.38 13.98 20.75
C GLN A 218 18.06 14.79 21.85
N THR A 219 19.36 14.78 21.84
CA THR A 219 20.16 15.84 22.42
C THR A 219 20.51 16.91 21.41
N GLU A 220 19.81 16.93 20.28
CA GLU A 220 20.20 17.69 19.14
C GLU A 220 19.53 19.01 19.03
N ASN A 221 20.36 19.99 18.98
CA ASN A 221 20.03 21.33 18.55
C ASN A 221 19.90 21.34 17.04
N VAL A 222 18.71 21.57 16.56
CA VAL A 222 18.46 21.93 15.19
C VAL A 222 18.71 23.41 15.00
#